data_7f9c1be64e7a639b4e102698925a839e
#
_entry.id   7f9c1be64e7a639b4e102698925a839e
#
_cell.length_a   1.000
_cell.length_b   1.000
_cell.length_c   1.000
_cell.angle_alpha   90.00
_cell.angle_beta   90.00
_cell.angle_gamma   90.00
#
_symmetry.space_group_name_H-M   'P 1'
#
loop_
_entity.id
_entity.type
_entity.pdbx_description
1 polymer ?
#
loop_
_entity_poly.entity_id
_entity_poly.type
_entity_poly.pdbx_seq_one_letter_code
_entity_poly.pdbx_strand_id
1 'polypeptide(L)'
;LPVGPYVVASERRLRLERKAVLAEVAGLGFPVFVKPARGGSSIGITRVTDPSGLEAAIAEAQRHDPKVIFEQGFVGTRELEVAVLGDPGSPEGCRASVVGEIRVQDGGGFYDFATKYLDDDGAALDAPARITPELATMLRELACRAFNALDAEGLVRADFFATEDQAWINEVNTMPGFTRISMYPALWQASGIPYSELVTRLIELALERPVGLR
;
A
#
# COMPACT_ATOMS: atom_id res chain seq x y z
N LEU A 1 12.22 6.47 4.81
CA LEU A 1 11.33 5.31 4.69
C LEU A 1 11.79 4.46 3.52
N PRO A 2 11.89 3.12 3.67
CA PRO A 2 12.22 2.23 2.58
C PRO A 2 11.04 2.11 1.62
N VAL A 3 11.29 2.40 0.34
CA VAL A 3 10.36 2.17 -0.77
C VAL A 3 11.09 1.38 -1.85
N GLY A 4 10.34 0.66 -2.68
CA GLY A 4 10.92 -0.05 -3.83
C GLY A 4 11.55 0.91 -4.85
N PRO A 5 12.50 0.46 -5.67
CA PRO A 5 13.01 1.24 -6.79
C PRO A 5 11.89 1.61 -7.77
N TYR A 6 11.87 2.86 -8.22
CA TYR A 6 10.84 3.33 -9.13
C TYR A 6 11.33 4.43 -10.08
N VAL A 7 10.62 4.60 -11.18
CA VAL A 7 10.77 5.72 -12.13
C VAL A 7 9.43 6.43 -12.27
N VAL A 8 9.43 7.76 -12.26
CA VAL A 8 8.22 8.57 -12.51
C VAL A 8 8.37 9.33 -13.81
N ALA A 9 7.35 9.29 -14.64
CA ALA A 9 7.33 10.04 -15.87
C ALA A 9 5.99 10.78 -16.06
N SER A 10 6.06 12.11 -16.19
CA SER A 10 4.93 12.91 -16.66
C SER A 10 4.68 12.67 -18.14
N GLU A 11 3.47 13.00 -18.63
CA GLU A 11 3.14 12.96 -20.04
C GLU A 11 4.18 13.73 -20.89
N ARG A 12 4.59 14.92 -20.42
CA ARG A 12 5.62 15.71 -21.10
C ARG A 12 6.93 14.96 -21.22
N ARG A 13 7.39 14.31 -20.13
CA ARG A 13 8.63 13.55 -20.11
C ARG A 13 8.53 12.32 -21.02
N LEU A 14 7.43 11.60 -20.99
CA LEU A 14 7.17 10.48 -21.91
C LEU A 14 7.18 10.89 -23.37
N ARG A 15 6.69 12.10 -23.71
CA ARG A 15 6.68 12.61 -25.07
C ARG A 15 8.07 13.07 -25.55
N LEU A 16 8.84 13.74 -24.71
CA LEU A 16 10.11 14.38 -25.12
C LEU A 16 11.34 13.51 -24.88
N GLU A 17 11.31 12.64 -23.88
CA GLU A 17 12.47 11.89 -23.39
C GLU A 17 12.20 10.38 -23.36
N ARG A 18 11.29 9.88 -24.21
CA ARG A 18 10.81 8.50 -24.13
C ARG A 18 11.92 7.46 -24.06
N LYS A 19 12.95 7.58 -24.89
CA LYS A 19 14.07 6.64 -24.91
C LYS A 19 14.82 6.62 -23.57
N ALA A 20 15.02 7.78 -22.96
CA ALA A 20 15.67 7.88 -21.66
C ALA A 20 14.81 7.25 -20.56
N VAL A 21 13.50 7.53 -20.55
CA VAL A 21 12.57 6.91 -19.59
C VAL A 21 12.58 5.39 -19.72
N LEU A 22 12.48 4.86 -20.94
CA LEU A 22 12.51 3.40 -21.15
C LEU A 22 13.84 2.77 -20.72
N ALA A 23 14.97 3.47 -20.90
CA ALA A 23 16.27 3.01 -20.43
C ALA A 23 16.35 3.00 -18.89
N GLU A 24 15.82 4.03 -18.22
CA GLU A 24 15.73 4.07 -16.75
C GLU A 24 14.84 2.93 -16.23
N VAL A 25 13.70 2.70 -16.86
CA VAL A 25 12.77 1.61 -16.49
C VAL A 25 13.44 0.25 -16.68
N ALA A 26 14.18 0.05 -17.78
CA ALA A 26 14.95 -1.18 -17.99
C ALA A 26 16.01 -1.41 -16.89
N GLY A 27 16.55 -0.32 -16.34
CA GLY A 27 17.49 -0.37 -15.20
C GLY A 27 16.88 -0.85 -13.88
N LEU A 28 15.55 -0.82 -13.74
CA LEU A 28 14.86 -1.38 -12.58
C LEU A 28 14.91 -2.92 -12.55
N GLY A 29 15.10 -3.56 -13.71
CA GLY A 29 14.92 -5.00 -13.87
C GLY A 29 13.43 -5.39 -13.99
N PHE A 30 13.18 -6.57 -14.58
CA PHE A 30 11.82 -7.08 -14.74
C PHE A 30 11.51 -8.20 -13.73
N PRO A 31 10.25 -8.37 -13.30
CA PRO A 31 9.06 -7.63 -13.76
C PRO A 31 9.00 -6.20 -13.25
N VAL A 32 8.31 -5.32 -14.01
CA VAL A 32 8.01 -3.94 -13.62
C VAL A 32 6.48 -3.77 -13.57
N PHE A 33 5.98 -3.06 -12.60
CA PHE A 33 4.58 -2.63 -12.55
C PHE A 33 4.46 -1.21 -13.09
N VAL A 34 3.66 -1.05 -14.13
CA VAL A 34 3.35 0.24 -14.76
C VAL A 34 1.98 0.66 -14.29
N LYS A 35 1.87 1.83 -13.68
CA LYS A 35 0.63 2.29 -13.04
C LYS A 35 0.38 3.78 -13.19
N PRO A 36 -0.88 4.22 -13.20
CA PRO A 36 -1.22 5.64 -13.10
C PRO A 36 -0.75 6.17 -11.73
N ALA A 37 -0.26 7.41 -11.69
CA ALA A 37 0.23 8.00 -10.44
C ALA A 37 -0.89 8.33 -9.44
N ARG A 38 -2.10 8.52 -9.94
CA ARG A 38 -3.31 8.75 -9.14
C ARG A 38 -4.36 7.73 -9.56
N GLY A 39 -4.63 6.80 -8.67
CA GLY A 39 -5.58 5.73 -8.92
C GLY A 39 -5.67 4.85 -7.67
N GLY A 40 -6.64 3.99 -7.64
CA GLY A 40 -6.83 3.01 -6.57
C GLY A 40 -7.33 1.69 -7.13
N SER A 41 -7.47 0.68 -6.26
CA SER A 41 -8.07 -0.60 -6.60
C SER A 41 -7.41 -1.30 -7.80
N SER A 42 -6.12 -1.12 -7.98
CA SER A 42 -5.32 -1.69 -9.08
C SER A 42 -5.78 -1.30 -10.51
N ILE A 43 -6.63 -0.27 -10.65
CA ILE A 43 -7.14 0.16 -11.97
C ILE A 43 -5.99 0.78 -12.79
N GLY A 44 -5.82 0.31 -14.03
CA GLY A 44 -4.79 0.77 -14.95
C GLY A 44 -3.38 0.29 -14.64
N ILE A 45 -3.23 -0.67 -13.71
CA ILE A 45 -1.94 -1.29 -13.38
C ILE A 45 -1.68 -2.46 -14.33
N THR A 46 -0.47 -2.49 -14.90
CA THR A 46 -0.03 -3.60 -15.77
C THR A 46 1.30 -4.14 -15.27
N ARG A 47 1.37 -5.46 -15.03
CA ARG A 47 2.62 -6.17 -14.79
C ARG A 47 3.30 -6.46 -16.13
N VAL A 48 4.53 -5.99 -16.30
CA VAL A 48 5.35 -6.16 -17.51
C VAL A 48 6.54 -7.03 -17.17
N THR A 49 6.70 -8.14 -17.88
CA THR A 49 7.75 -9.14 -17.62
C THR A 49 8.98 -8.97 -18.53
N ASP A 50 8.84 -8.21 -19.60
CA ASP A 50 9.91 -7.92 -20.58
C ASP A 50 9.67 -6.57 -21.26
N PRO A 51 10.69 -5.97 -21.88
CA PRO A 51 10.59 -4.63 -22.47
C PRO A 51 9.50 -4.44 -23.55
N SER A 52 9.10 -5.51 -24.24
CA SER A 52 8.14 -5.41 -25.35
C SER A 52 6.73 -5.03 -24.89
N GLY A 53 6.39 -5.32 -23.61
CA GLY A 53 5.10 -4.95 -23.03
C GLY A 53 4.99 -3.50 -22.55
N LEU A 54 6.09 -2.75 -22.47
CA LEU A 54 6.10 -1.41 -21.84
C LEU A 54 5.22 -0.40 -22.57
N GLU A 55 5.20 -0.42 -23.90
CA GLU A 55 4.43 0.55 -24.68
C GLU A 55 2.91 0.40 -24.44
N ALA A 56 2.42 -0.83 -24.45
CA ALA A 56 1.01 -1.11 -24.18
C ALA A 56 0.64 -0.77 -22.74
N ALA A 57 1.51 -1.08 -21.78
CA ALA A 57 1.31 -0.79 -20.36
C ALA A 57 1.29 0.73 -20.08
N ILE A 58 2.17 1.51 -20.71
CA ILE A 58 2.18 2.97 -20.63
C ILE A 58 0.87 3.54 -21.18
N ALA A 59 0.44 3.07 -22.37
CA ALA A 59 -0.80 3.52 -22.98
C ALA A 59 -2.00 3.23 -22.09
N GLU A 60 -2.06 2.06 -21.45
CA GLU A 60 -3.12 1.72 -20.50
C GLU A 60 -3.09 2.63 -19.27
N ALA A 61 -1.94 2.81 -18.62
CA ALA A 61 -1.83 3.68 -17.45
C ALA A 61 -2.21 5.14 -17.78
N GLN A 62 -1.83 5.64 -18.97
CA GLN A 62 -2.15 7.00 -19.43
C GLN A 62 -3.64 7.23 -19.72
N ARG A 63 -4.46 6.18 -19.88
CA ARG A 63 -5.92 6.33 -19.95
C ARG A 63 -6.52 6.81 -18.62
N HIS A 64 -5.82 6.61 -17.52
CA HIS A 64 -6.28 6.91 -16.16
C HIS A 64 -5.57 8.13 -15.56
N ASP A 65 -4.27 8.31 -15.85
CA ASP A 65 -3.50 9.47 -15.38
C ASP A 65 -2.37 9.81 -16.38
N PRO A 66 -2.21 11.09 -16.76
CA PRO A 66 -1.11 11.50 -17.64
C PRO A 66 0.28 11.28 -17.01
N LYS A 67 0.40 11.15 -15.70
CA LYS A 67 1.63 10.78 -14.99
C LYS A 67 1.64 9.30 -14.68
N VAL A 68 2.71 8.61 -15.09
CA VAL A 68 2.90 7.17 -14.94
C VAL A 68 4.04 6.89 -13.96
N ILE A 69 3.86 5.89 -13.13
CA ILE A 69 4.88 5.34 -12.23
C ILE A 69 5.25 3.95 -12.73
N PHE A 70 6.55 3.67 -12.74
CA PHE A 70 7.11 2.35 -13.01
C PHE A 70 7.79 1.89 -11.74
N GLU A 71 7.40 0.76 -11.20
CA GLU A 71 7.96 0.20 -9.99
C GLU A 71 8.55 -1.16 -10.26
N GLN A 72 9.71 -1.44 -9.65
CA GLN A 72 10.29 -2.77 -9.66
C GLN A 72 9.32 -3.75 -8.99
N GLY A 73 9.02 -4.86 -9.66
CA GLY A 73 8.21 -5.92 -9.09
C GLY A 73 9.03 -6.76 -8.09
N PHE A 74 8.50 -6.91 -6.90
CA PHE A 74 9.07 -7.81 -5.90
C PHE A 74 8.59 -9.24 -6.16
N VAL A 75 9.54 -10.19 -6.20
CA VAL A 75 9.24 -11.62 -6.39
C VAL A 75 9.58 -12.36 -5.10
N GLY A 76 8.64 -13.18 -4.64
CA GLY A 76 8.83 -13.98 -3.42
C GLY A 76 8.69 -13.20 -2.12
N THR A 77 8.20 -11.96 -2.18
CA THR A 77 7.84 -11.19 -0.98
C THR A 77 6.41 -11.51 -0.52
N ARG A 78 6.15 -11.24 0.75
CA ARG A 78 4.82 -11.32 1.37
C ARG A 78 4.16 -9.95 1.31
N GLU A 79 2.85 -9.91 1.15
CA GLU A 79 2.05 -8.68 1.25
C GLU A 79 1.50 -8.54 2.67
N LEU A 80 2.07 -7.58 3.41
CA LEU A 80 1.75 -7.36 4.82
C LEU A 80 1.15 -5.98 5.03
N GLU A 81 0.15 -5.88 5.91
CA GLU A 81 -0.57 -4.65 6.18
C GLU A 81 -0.55 -4.31 7.67
N VAL A 82 -0.45 -3.02 7.97
CA VAL A 82 -0.51 -2.48 9.33
C VAL A 82 -1.51 -1.34 9.39
N ALA A 83 -2.49 -1.44 10.27
CA ALA A 83 -3.39 -0.34 10.57
C ALA A 83 -2.75 0.62 11.59
N VAL A 84 -2.81 1.91 11.30
CA VAL A 84 -2.34 2.96 12.22
C VAL A 84 -3.52 3.84 12.62
N LEU A 85 -3.60 4.16 13.89
CA LEU A 85 -4.59 5.04 14.50
C LEU A 85 -3.85 6.20 15.17
N GLY A 86 -4.28 7.43 14.95
CA GLY A 86 -3.79 8.59 15.67
C GLY A 86 -3.97 8.40 17.16
N ASP A 87 -2.97 8.78 17.94
CA ASP A 87 -2.99 8.76 19.40
C ASP A 87 -2.18 9.95 19.94
N PRO A 88 -2.81 11.13 20.07
CA PRO A 88 -2.12 12.33 20.57
C PRO A 88 -1.50 12.16 21.96
N GLY A 89 -1.96 11.16 22.72
CA GLY A 89 -1.43 10.83 24.03
C GLY A 89 -0.17 9.96 23.99
N SER A 90 0.19 9.36 22.85
CA SER A 90 1.41 8.57 22.70
C SER A 90 2.61 9.44 22.31
N PRO A 91 3.84 9.07 22.71
CA PRO A 91 5.05 9.78 22.29
C PRO A 91 5.24 9.82 20.76
N GLU A 92 4.76 8.80 20.08
CA GLU A 92 4.82 8.68 18.61
C GLU A 92 3.68 9.41 17.90
N GLY A 93 2.67 9.90 18.63
CA GLY A 93 1.46 10.53 18.08
C GLY A 93 0.49 9.54 17.40
N CYS A 94 0.82 8.25 17.41
CA CYS A 94 0.00 7.20 16.80
C CYS A 94 0.23 5.83 17.47
N ARG A 95 -0.66 4.89 17.16
CA ARG A 95 -0.55 3.47 17.53
C ARG A 95 -0.66 2.60 16.28
N ALA A 96 0.17 1.56 16.21
CA ALA A 96 0.11 0.54 15.18
C ALA A 96 -0.57 -0.74 15.71
N SER A 97 -1.40 -1.36 14.90
CA SER A 97 -2.06 -2.64 15.15
C SER A 97 -1.07 -3.82 15.13
N VAL A 98 -1.58 -5.04 15.31
CA VAL A 98 -0.89 -6.24 14.82
C VAL A 98 -0.72 -6.16 13.30
N VAL A 99 0.24 -6.93 12.77
CA VAL A 99 0.44 -7.04 11.32
C VAL A 99 -0.55 -8.06 10.74
N GLY A 100 -1.15 -7.74 9.60
CA GLY A 100 -1.93 -8.68 8.82
C GLY A 100 -1.22 -9.12 7.55
N GLU A 101 -1.69 -10.19 6.94
CA GLU A 101 -1.21 -10.70 5.68
C GLU A 101 -2.35 -10.96 4.72
N ILE A 102 -2.16 -10.54 3.47
CA ILE A 102 -3.03 -10.93 2.36
C ILE A 102 -2.36 -12.08 1.64
N ARG A 103 -3.02 -13.24 1.60
CA ARG A 103 -2.57 -14.40 0.84
C ARG A 103 -3.50 -14.65 -0.34
N VAL A 104 -2.97 -14.48 -1.54
CA VAL A 104 -3.68 -14.87 -2.78
C VAL A 104 -3.62 -16.39 -2.89
N GLN A 105 -4.78 -17.05 -2.99
CA GLN A 105 -4.87 -18.53 -2.95
C GLN A 105 -4.36 -19.22 -4.22
N ASP A 106 -4.29 -18.54 -5.35
CA ASP A 106 -3.80 -19.11 -6.60
C ASP A 106 -2.37 -18.66 -6.92
N GLY A 107 -1.49 -19.65 -6.95
CA GLY A 107 -0.04 -19.64 -7.14
C GLY A 107 0.55 -18.58 -8.08
N GLY A 108 0.65 -17.34 -7.65
CA GLY A 108 1.46 -16.30 -8.29
C GLY A 108 0.71 -15.28 -9.13
N GLY A 109 -0.60 -15.17 -8.99
CA GLY A 109 -1.41 -14.12 -9.62
C GLY A 109 -1.19 -12.74 -8.95
N PHE A 110 -1.32 -11.67 -9.71
CA PHE A 110 -1.37 -10.31 -9.21
C PHE A 110 -2.72 -10.10 -8.48
N TYR A 111 -2.69 -9.48 -7.28
CA TYR A 111 -3.87 -9.14 -6.50
C TYR A 111 -4.60 -7.96 -7.15
N ASP A 112 -5.41 -8.24 -8.15
CA ASP A 112 -6.15 -7.26 -8.94
C ASP A 112 -7.50 -6.89 -8.32
N PHE A 113 -8.23 -6.00 -8.99
CA PHE A 113 -9.55 -5.53 -8.54
C PHE A 113 -10.57 -6.68 -8.40
N ALA A 114 -10.55 -7.66 -9.30
CA ALA A 114 -11.51 -8.77 -9.28
C ALA A 114 -11.28 -9.65 -8.04
N THR A 115 -10.02 -9.97 -7.75
CA THR A 115 -9.62 -10.73 -6.55
C THR A 115 -9.89 -9.96 -5.25
N LYS A 116 -9.80 -8.60 -5.30
CA LYS A 116 -10.03 -7.75 -4.12
C LYS A 116 -11.52 -7.65 -3.71
N TYR A 117 -12.45 -7.69 -4.66
CA TYR A 117 -13.83 -7.27 -4.41
C TYR A 117 -14.90 -8.23 -4.94
N LEU A 118 -14.56 -9.15 -5.82
CA LEU A 118 -15.53 -10.00 -6.50
C LEU A 118 -15.42 -11.50 -6.14
N ASP A 119 -14.32 -11.89 -5.51
CA ASP A 119 -14.03 -13.28 -5.19
C ASP A 119 -13.95 -13.47 -3.67
N ASP A 120 -15.04 -13.93 -3.06
CA ASP A 120 -15.11 -14.17 -1.60
C ASP A 120 -14.09 -15.24 -1.13
N ASP A 121 -13.61 -16.09 -2.05
CA ASP A 121 -12.62 -17.14 -1.80
C ASP A 121 -11.21 -16.80 -2.32
N GLY A 122 -11.04 -15.67 -3.00
CA GLY A 122 -9.80 -15.33 -3.74
C GLY A 122 -8.61 -14.90 -2.88
N ALA A 123 -8.83 -14.43 -1.66
CA ALA A 123 -7.78 -14.02 -0.74
C ALA A 123 -8.09 -14.39 0.70
N ALA A 124 -7.14 -15.00 1.39
CA ALA A 124 -7.20 -15.23 2.82
C ALA A 124 -6.56 -14.07 3.59
N LEU A 125 -7.29 -13.52 4.56
CA LEU A 125 -6.81 -12.47 5.45
C LEU A 125 -6.37 -13.09 6.77
N ASP A 126 -5.07 -13.10 7.04
CA ASP A 126 -4.53 -13.53 8.32
C ASP A 126 -4.29 -12.31 9.23
N ALA A 127 -5.01 -12.22 10.34
CA ALA A 127 -4.82 -11.21 11.39
C ALA A 127 -4.81 -11.87 12.78
N PRO A 128 -3.67 -12.00 13.46
CA PRO A 128 -2.32 -11.54 13.05
C PRO A 128 -1.65 -12.44 11.99
N ALA A 129 -0.75 -11.85 11.20
CA ALA A 129 0.12 -12.56 10.28
C ALA A 129 1.13 -13.46 11.03
N ARG A 130 1.50 -14.59 10.41
CA ARG A 130 2.53 -15.50 10.96
C ARG A 130 3.92 -15.04 10.53
N ILE A 131 4.50 -14.11 11.27
CA ILE A 131 5.83 -13.53 11.05
C ILE A 131 6.64 -13.53 12.34
N THR A 132 7.95 -13.25 12.24
CA THR A 132 8.80 -13.11 13.41
C THR A 132 8.45 -11.85 14.22
N PRO A 133 8.68 -11.84 15.55
CA PRO A 133 8.47 -10.64 16.37
C PRO A 133 9.29 -9.44 15.90
N GLU A 134 10.49 -9.67 15.39
CA GLU A 134 11.42 -8.66 14.88
C GLU A 134 10.84 -7.98 13.63
N LEU A 135 10.34 -8.76 12.66
CA LEU A 135 9.69 -8.23 11.47
C LEU A 135 8.39 -7.47 11.84
N ALA A 136 7.60 -8.02 12.77
CA ALA A 136 6.38 -7.35 13.23
C ALA A 136 6.69 -5.99 13.86
N THR A 137 7.74 -5.90 14.67
CA THR A 137 8.18 -4.64 15.29
C THR A 137 8.64 -3.65 14.22
N MET A 138 9.50 -4.08 13.29
CA MET A 138 9.98 -3.24 12.18
C MET A 138 8.81 -2.65 11.37
N LEU A 139 7.83 -3.47 10.96
CA LEU A 139 6.69 -3.03 10.16
C LEU A 139 5.82 -2.01 10.91
N ARG A 140 5.56 -2.23 12.19
CA ARG A 140 4.78 -1.31 13.03
C ARG A 140 5.48 0.05 13.18
N GLU A 141 6.79 0.06 13.41
CA GLU A 141 7.60 1.28 13.45
C GLU A 141 7.59 2.01 12.11
N LEU A 142 7.78 1.29 11.00
CA LEU A 142 7.72 1.87 9.66
C LEU A 142 6.34 2.45 9.35
N ALA A 143 5.27 1.80 9.77
CA ALA A 143 3.90 2.28 9.59
C ALA A 143 3.64 3.59 10.36
N CYS A 144 4.06 3.68 11.63
CA CYS A 144 3.98 4.91 12.41
C CYS A 144 4.85 6.03 11.81
N ARG A 145 6.05 5.71 11.34
CA ARG A 145 6.91 6.67 10.65
C ARG A 145 6.28 7.18 9.35
N ALA A 146 5.58 6.32 8.60
CA ALA A 146 4.86 6.70 7.39
C ALA A 146 3.68 7.62 7.71
N PHE A 147 2.91 7.30 8.76
CA PHE A 147 1.83 8.13 9.29
C PHE A 147 2.31 9.56 9.58
N ASN A 148 3.38 9.68 10.35
CA ASN A 148 3.95 10.98 10.73
C ASN A 148 4.59 11.72 9.54
N ALA A 149 5.26 11.02 8.62
CA ALA A 149 5.89 11.64 7.45
C ALA A 149 4.90 12.24 6.46
N LEU A 150 3.65 11.74 6.48
CA LEU A 150 2.55 12.25 5.68
C LEU A 150 1.68 13.29 6.42
N ASP A 151 2.05 13.63 7.65
CA ASP A 151 1.22 14.48 8.53
C ASP A 151 -0.22 13.99 8.58
N ALA A 152 -0.37 12.65 8.66
CA ALA A 152 -1.66 11.99 8.64
C ALA A 152 -2.36 12.15 9.99
N GLU A 153 -3.69 12.14 9.96
CA GLU A 153 -4.55 12.20 11.15
C GLU A 153 -5.61 11.11 11.09
N GLY A 154 -6.10 10.74 12.27
CA GLY A 154 -7.15 9.73 12.42
C GLY A 154 -6.64 8.34 12.09
N LEU A 155 -6.63 7.96 10.83
CA LEU A 155 -6.31 6.58 10.42
C LEU A 155 -5.52 6.50 9.11
N VAL A 156 -4.65 5.48 9.03
CA VAL A 156 -4.10 5.01 7.76
C VAL A 156 -3.92 3.49 7.80
N ARG A 157 -3.86 2.84 6.64
CA ARG A 157 -3.31 1.50 6.47
C ARG A 157 -2.03 1.61 5.64
N ALA A 158 -0.94 1.12 6.18
CA ALA A 158 0.32 1.02 5.47
C ALA A 158 0.50 -0.40 4.96
N ASP A 159 0.73 -0.54 3.66
CA ASP A 159 0.85 -1.80 2.95
C ASP A 159 2.31 -2.00 2.56
N PHE A 160 2.84 -3.20 2.78
CA PHE A 160 4.26 -3.52 2.63
C PHE A 160 4.48 -4.76 1.78
N PHE A 161 5.57 -4.73 1.01
CA PHE A 161 6.24 -5.95 0.57
C PHE A 161 7.36 -6.28 1.56
N ALA A 162 7.45 -7.54 2.00
CA ALA A 162 8.47 -7.93 2.98
C ALA A 162 9.05 -9.32 2.70
N THR A 163 10.33 -9.48 3.05
CA THR A 163 11.00 -10.75 3.27
C THR A 163 11.10 -11.00 4.78
N GLU A 164 11.88 -11.99 5.22
CA GLU A 164 12.08 -12.26 6.66
C GLU A 164 12.81 -11.12 7.38
N ASP A 165 13.67 -10.37 6.67
CA ASP A 165 14.62 -9.39 7.22
C ASP A 165 14.49 -7.98 6.61
N GLN A 166 13.70 -7.80 5.56
CA GLN A 166 13.56 -6.53 4.85
C GLN A 166 12.07 -6.21 4.58
N ALA A 167 11.76 -4.93 4.56
CA ALA A 167 10.42 -4.45 4.24
C ALA A 167 10.49 -3.16 3.42
N TRP A 168 9.56 -3.03 2.47
CA TRP A 168 9.37 -1.84 1.63
C TRP A 168 7.91 -1.41 1.71
N ILE A 169 7.69 -0.12 1.90
CA ILE A 169 6.34 0.45 1.81
C ILE A 169 5.91 0.41 0.34
N ASN A 170 4.77 -0.24 0.10
CA ASN A 170 4.12 -0.24 -1.20
C ASN A 170 3.22 1.00 -1.32
N GLU A 171 2.25 1.14 -0.42
CA GLU A 171 1.34 2.28 -0.40
C GLU A 171 0.86 2.62 1.01
N VAL A 172 0.31 3.83 1.17
CA VAL A 172 -0.37 4.28 2.39
C VAL A 172 -1.78 4.71 2.03
N ASN A 173 -2.75 4.02 2.59
CA ASN A 173 -4.18 4.25 2.36
C ASN A 173 -4.75 5.13 3.48
N THR A 174 -5.06 6.38 3.17
CA THR A 174 -5.64 7.34 4.13
C THR A 174 -7.16 7.17 4.31
N MET A 175 -7.80 6.39 3.45
CA MET A 175 -9.21 5.96 3.57
C MET A 175 -9.33 4.46 3.25
N PRO A 176 -8.80 3.59 4.12
CA PRO A 176 -8.85 2.15 3.89
C PRO A 176 -10.30 1.65 3.93
N GLY A 177 -10.54 0.48 3.33
CA GLY A 177 -11.83 -0.20 3.45
C GLY A 177 -12.22 -0.35 4.92
N PHE A 178 -13.49 -0.09 5.24
CA PHE A 178 -13.99 -0.04 6.62
C PHE A 178 -15.27 -0.86 6.81
N THR A 179 -15.42 -1.94 6.07
CA THR A 179 -16.48 -2.93 6.28
C THR A 179 -16.06 -3.98 7.31
N ARG A 180 -16.97 -4.83 7.76
CA ARG A 180 -16.67 -5.89 8.73
C ARG A 180 -15.62 -6.90 8.24
N ILE A 181 -15.48 -7.06 6.93
CA ILE A 181 -14.52 -7.96 6.30
C ILE A 181 -13.23 -7.24 5.86
N SER A 182 -13.14 -5.92 6.05
CA SER A 182 -11.96 -5.14 5.67
C SER A 182 -10.81 -5.37 6.64
N MET A 183 -9.58 -5.38 6.11
CA MET A 183 -8.37 -5.64 6.90
C MET A 183 -8.18 -4.60 8.03
N TYR A 184 -8.43 -3.30 7.77
CA TYR A 184 -8.20 -2.27 8.79
C TYR A 184 -8.94 -2.54 10.11
N PRO A 185 -10.27 -2.74 10.15
CA PRO A 185 -10.95 -3.07 11.39
C PRO A 185 -10.60 -4.47 11.92
N ALA A 186 -10.29 -5.44 11.05
CA ALA A 186 -9.87 -6.77 11.48
C ALA A 186 -8.54 -6.74 12.25
N LEU A 187 -7.58 -5.92 11.82
CA LEU A 187 -6.31 -5.70 12.50
C LEU A 187 -6.49 -5.09 13.89
N TRP A 188 -7.40 -4.12 14.04
CA TRP A 188 -7.70 -3.53 15.34
C TRP A 188 -8.46 -4.48 16.25
N GLN A 189 -9.38 -5.26 15.70
CA GLN A 189 -10.07 -6.33 16.44
C GLN A 189 -9.05 -7.33 17.01
N ALA A 190 -8.10 -7.78 16.20
CA ALA A 190 -7.01 -8.67 16.61
C ALA A 190 -6.02 -8.01 17.59
N SER A 191 -5.96 -6.68 17.61
CA SER A 191 -5.18 -5.86 18.56
C SER A 191 -5.94 -5.56 19.86
N GLY A 192 -7.16 -6.09 20.03
CA GLY A 192 -7.97 -5.90 21.23
C GLY A 192 -8.86 -4.66 21.22
N ILE A 193 -9.01 -3.96 20.10
CA ILE A 193 -9.94 -2.82 19.93
C ILE A 193 -11.13 -3.28 19.09
N PRO A 194 -12.31 -3.49 19.69
CA PRO A 194 -13.51 -3.87 18.97
C PRO A 194 -13.97 -2.79 17.99
N TYR A 195 -14.71 -3.20 16.94
CA TYR A 195 -15.19 -2.30 15.89
C TYR A 195 -15.90 -1.05 16.42
N SER A 196 -16.81 -1.20 17.39
CA SER A 196 -17.54 -0.07 17.98
C SER A 196 -16.61 0.91 18.71
N GLU A 197 -15.63 0.41 19.45
CA GLU A 197 -14.63 1.23 20.14
C GLU A 197 -13.73 1.95 19.12
N LEU A 198 -13.31 1.26 18.05
CA LEU A 198 -12.53 1.86 16.97
C LEU A 198 -13.27 3.05 16.34
N VAL A 199 -14.57 2.88 16.02
CA VAL A 199 -15.40 3.97 15.48
C VAL A 199 -15.50 5.13 16.48
N THR A 200 -15.73 4.85 17.75
CA THR A 200 -15.78 5.87 18.80
C THR A 200 -14.49 6.68 18.86
N ARG A 201 -13.33 6.02 18.88
CA ARG A 201 -12.01 6.69 18.90
C ARG A 201 -11.78 7.57 17.68
N LEU A 202 -12.18 7.12 16.50
CA LEU A 202 -12.07 7.92 15.27
C LEU A 202 -12.94 9.17 15.32
N ILE A 203 -14.14 9.08 15.90
CA ILE A 203 -15.03 10.23 16.10
C ILE A 203 -14.39 11.20 17.11
N GLU A 204 -13.89 10.70 18.24
CA GLU A 204 -13.21 11.52 19.25
C GLU A 204 -12.02 12.27 18.66
N LEU A 205 -11.13 11.60 17.92
CA LEU A 205 -10.01 12.22 17.22
C LEU A 205 -10.46 13.31 16.24
N ALA A 206 -11.57 13.08 15.52
CA ALA A 206 -12.12 14.07 14.60
C ALA A 206 -12.69 15.30 15.32
N LEU A 207 -13.29 15.12 16.51
CA LEU A 207 -13.83 16.20 17.34
C LEU A 207 -12.73 17.03 18.02
N GLU A 208 -11.62 16.40 18.39
CA GLU A 208 -10.47 17.06 18.99
C GLU A 208 -9.61 17.82 17.97
N ARG A 209 -9.79 17.52 16.69
CA ARG A 209 -9.02 18.16 15.62
C ARG A 209 -9.28 19.67 15.56
N PRO A 210 -8.23 20.52 15.56
CA PRO A 210 -8.39 21.97 15.40
C PRO A 210 -9.11 22.31 14.09
N VAL A 211 -10.16 23.12 14.16
CA VAL A 211 -10.86 23.63 12.98
C VAL A 211 -10.09 24.85 12.48
N GLY A 212 -9.40 24.73 11.37
CA GLY A 212 -8.63 25.82 10.77
C GLY A 212 -8.05 25.44 9.40
N LEU A 213 -7.66 26.47 8.64
CA LEU A 213 -6.85 26.28 7.44
C LEU A 213 -5.43 25.87 7.86
N ARG A 214 -4.92 24.78 7.31
CA ARG A 214 -3.51 24.38 7.40
C ARG A 214 -2.74 24.96 6.23
#